data_0e766dfd05cad47f7991850477f1c4c1
#
_entry.id   0e766dfd05cad47f7991850477f1c4c1
#
_cell.length_a   1.000
_cell.length_b   1.000
_cell.length_c   1.000
_cell.angle_alpha   90.00
_cell.angle_beta   90.00
_cell.angle_gamma   90.00
#
_symmetry.space_group_name_H-M   'P 1'
#
loop_
_entity.id
_entity.type
_entity.pdbx_description
1 polymer ?
#
loop_
_entity_poly.entity_id
_entity_poly.type
_entity_poly.pdbx_seq_one_letter_code
_entity_poly.pdbx_strand_id
1 'polypeptide(L)'
;MAERIDYLDDLTAPKANSVVPSANVIVVNDQGEILLIRRTDNGNWAVPGGGMDLGESITQTAVRETQEETGITCEVTGLVGIYTSPRHVILYTSNGEVRQEFSIVFTARPVSGRLRASSESAEPQWVSPVVIPGLQMHPSMRQRIQHYLDKRSEPWLG
;
A
#
# COMPACT_ATOMS: atom_id res chain seq x y z
N MET A 1 14.47 -7.97 16.88
CA MET A 1 14.13 -7.66 15.48
C MET A 1 13.21 -6.46 15.42
N ALA A 2 13.39 -5.61 14.41
CA ALA A 2 12.50 -4.48 14.20
C ALA A 2 11.11 -4.97 13.79
N GLU A 3 10.08 -4.42 14.39
CA GLU A 3 8.70 -4.76 14.10
C GLU A 3 7.92 -3.52 13.67
N ARG A 4 6.94 -3.76 12.84
CA ARG A 4 5.91 -2.79 12.51
C ARG A 4 4.60 -3.24 13.17
N ILE A 5 4.00 -2.38 13.96
CA ILE A 5 2.73 -2.66 14.63
C ILE A 5 1.70 -1.65 14.17
N ASP A 6 0.65 -2.13 13.50
CA ASP A 6 -0.45 -1.28 13.04
C ASP A 6 -1.57 -1.25 14.09
N TYR A 7 -1.99 -0.03 14.43
CA TYR A 7 -3.15 0.21 15.28
C TYR A 7 -4.22 0.89 14.44
N LEU A 8 -5.39 0.27 14.34
CA LEU A 8 -6.52 0.81 13.61
C LEU A 8 -7.75 0.81 14.52
N ASP A 9 -8.30 2.01 14.77
CA ASP A 9 -9.43 2.19 15.68
C ASP A 9 -9.20 1.57 17.07
N ASP A 10 -7.97 1.64 17.56
CA ASP A 10 -7.52 1.03 18.79
C ASP A 10 -7.22 2.11 19.83
N LEU A 11 -7.99 2.11 20.93
CA LEU A 11 -7.84 3.10 22.01
C LEU A 11 -6.52 2.95 22.77
N THR A 12 -5.82 1.83 22.64
CA THR A 12 -4.52 1.59 23.26
C THR A 12 -3.35 2.06 22.39
N ALA A 13 -3.64 2.61 21.21
CA ALA A 13 -2.60 3.07 20.29
C ALA A 13 -1.74 4.16 20.96
N PRO A 14 -0.40 4.11 20.77
CA PRO A 14 0.46 5.18 21.24
C PRO A 14 0.18 6.47 20.49
N LYS A 15 0.53 7.60 21.10
CA LYS A 15 0.35 8.92 20.48
C LYS A 15 1.31 9.08 19.29
N ALA A 16 0.79 9.49 18.15
CA ALA A 16 1.60 9.74 16.98
C ALA A 16 2.60 10.88 17.21
N ASN A 17 3.81 10.70 16.67
CA ASN A 17 4.89 11.69 16.72
C ASN A 17 5.47 11.98 15.33
N SER A 18 4.86 11.45 14.28
CA SER A 18 5.38 11.56 12.91
C SER A 18 4.24 11.48 11.90
N VAL A 19 4.40 12.17 10.78
CA VAL A 19 3.59 12.01 9.57
C VAL A 19 4.54 11.95 8.38
N VAL A 20 4.46 10.88 7.60
CA VAL A 20 5.26 10.72 6.38
C VAL A 20 4.32 10.42 5.23
N PRO A 21 4.27 11.26 4.18
CA PRO A 21 3.50 10.94 2.99
C PRO A 21 3.93 9.61 2.39
N SER A 22 2.98 8.78 2.03
CA SER A 22 3.24 7.50 1.37
C SER A 22 2.29 7.30 0.20
N ALA A 23 2.67 6.40 -0.70
CA ALA A 23 1.85 5.97 -1.82
C ALA A 23 1.56 4.49 -1.70
N ASN A 24 0.33 4.09 -2.02
CA ASN A 24 0.00 2.70 -2.34
C ASN A 24 -0.51 2.66 -3.76
N VAL A 25 -0.27 1.55 -4.45
CA VAL A 25 -0.56 1.47 -5.88
C VAL A 25 -1.37 0.22 -6.20
N ILE A 26 -2.56 0.42 -6.73
CA ILE A 26 -3.39 -0.66 -7.24
C ILE A 26 -3.07 -0.78 -8.73
N VAL A 27 -2.13 -1.66 -9.06
CA VAL A 27 -1.71 -1.92 -10.44
C VAL A 27 -2.61 -3.01 -11.01
N VAL A 28 -3.26 -2.71 -12.13
CA VAL A 28 -4.23 -3.61 -12.75
C VAL A 28 -3.75 -3.95 -14.16
N ASN A 29 -3.65 -5.24 -14.47
CA ASN A 29 -3.29 -5.71 -15.81
C ASN A 29 -4.50 -5.84 -16.73
N ASP A 30 -4.26 -6.26 -17.98
CA ASP A 30 -5.32 -6.37 -18.99
C ASP A 30 -6.38 -7.44 -18.64
N GLN A 31 -6.06 -8.38 -17.75
CA GLN A 31 -7.00 -9.39 -17.28
C GLN A 31 -7.80 -8.94 -16.07
N GLY A 32 -7.61 -7.70 -15.62
CA GLY A 32 -8.27 -7.18 -14.43
C GLY A 32 -7.69 -7.69 -13.11
N GLU A 33 -6.54 -8.33 -13.14
CA GLU A 33 -5.85 -8.80 -11.95
C GLU A 33 -5.09 -7.66 -11.28
N ILE A 34 -5.04 -7.71 -9.94
CA ILE A 34 -4.38 -6.71 -9.12
C ILE A 34 -3.03 -7.25 -8.66
N LEU A 35 -2.01 -6.42 -8.74
CA LEU A 35 -0.67 -6.76 -8.27
C LEU A 35 -0.61 -6.67 -6.75
N LEU A 36 -0.33 -7.78 -6.11
CA LEU A 36 -0.19 -7.88 -4.65
C LEU A 36 1.18 -8.42 -4.27
N ILE A 37 1.61 -8.02 -3.09
CA ILE A 37 2.81 -8.55 -2.43
C ILE A 37 2.40 -9.20 -1.12
N ARG A 38 3.21 -10.13 -0.65
CA ARG A 38 3.10 -10.66 0.70
C ARG A 38 4.21 -10.07 1.55
N ARG A 39 3.85 -9.38 2.63
CA ARG A 39 4.83 -8.73 3.50
C ARG A 39 5.65 -9.77 4.26
N THR A 40 6.97 -9.57 4.31
CA THR A 40 7.87 -10.48 5.03
C THR A 40 7.78 -10.31 6.55
N ASP A 41 7.36 -9.11 7.02
CA ASP A 41 7.32 -8.80 8.45
C ASP A 41 6.10 -9.40 9.18
N ASN A 42 4.95 -9.54 8.53
CA ASN A 42 3.73 -10.05 9.19
C ASN A 42 2.95 -11.08 8.37
N GLY A 43 3.39 -11.39 7.14
CA GLY A 43 2.72 -12.34 6.26
C GLY A 43 1.43 -11.86 5.64
N ASN A 44 1.05 -10.59 5.82
CA ASN A 44 -0.14 -10.03 5.21
C ASN A 44 0.08 -9.70 3.73
N TRP A 45 -0.95 -9.95 2.93
CA TRP A 45 -1.00 -9.48 1.55
C TRP A 45 -1.34 -8.00 1.50
N ALA A 46 -0.76 -7.29 0.57
CA ALA A 46 -0.94 -5.85 0.42
C ALA A 46 -0.67 -5.42 -1.02
N VAL A 47 -1.14 -4.24 -1.39
CA VAL A 47 -0.66 -3.58 -2.61
C VAL A 47 0.73 -2.99 -2.36
N PRO A 48 1.57 -2.86 -3.38
CA PRO A 48 2.88 -2.23 -3.22
C PRO A 48 2.75 -0.76 -2.81
N GLY A 49 3.74 -0.27 -2.11
CA GLY A 49 3.79 1.11 -1.68
C GLY A 49 4.86 1.40 -0.64
N GLY A 50 4.99 2.65 -0.28
CA GLY A 50 5.96 3.09 0.73
C GLY A 50 6.06 4.59 0.86
N GLY A 51 6.97 5.04 1.71
CA GLY A 51 7.17 6.43 2.03
C GLY A 51 7.83 7.22 0.91
N MET A 52 7.42 8.48 0.79
CA MET A 52 8.00 9.42 -0.15
C MET A 52 9.40 9.83 0.28
N ASP A 53 10.34 9.82 -0.64
CA ASP A 53 11.70 10.33 -0.41
C ASP A 53 11.79 11.81 -0.79
N LEU A 54 12.74 12.50 -0.17
CA LEU A 54 13.03 13.88 -0.55
C LEU A 54 13.45 13.93 -2.03
N GLY A 55 12.94 14.91 -2.75
CA GLY A 55 13.27 15.12 -4.16
C GLY A 55 12.39 14.39 -5.14
N GLU A 56 11.49 13.52 -4.68
CA GLU A 56 10.52 12.88 -5.57
C GLU A 56 9.10 13.42 -5.39
N SER A 57 8.30 13.33 -6.43
CA SER A 57 6.86 13.55 -6.33
C SER A 57 6.18 12.29 -5.80
N ILE A 58 4.94 12.40 -5.33
CA ILE A 58 4.23 11.23 -4.82
C ILE A 58 3.94 10.18 -5.92
N THR A 59 3.76 10.62 -7.16
CA THR A 59 3.63 9.68 -8.28
C THR A 59 4.94 8.98 -8.59
N GLN A 60 6.07 9.67 -8.45
CA GLN A 60 7.39 9.03 -8.55
C GLN A 60 7.61 8.01 -7.44
N THR A 61 7.15 8.30 -6.21
CA THR A 61 7.17 7.35 -5.10
C THR A 61 6.39 6.08 -5.47
N ALA A 62 5.20 6.24 -6.01
CA ALA A 62 4.35 5.11 -6.43
C ALA A 62 5.07 4.21 -7.43
N VAL A 63 5.68 4.79 -8.45
CA VAL A 63 6.40 4.04 -9.50
C VAL A 63 7.64 3.36 -8.91
N ARG A 64 8.42 4.07 -8.12
CA ARG A 64 9.65 3.54 -7.52
C ARG A 64 9.36 2.36 -6.59
N GLU A 65 8.43 2.54 -5.66
CA GLU A 65 8.10 1.49 -4.68
C GLU A 65 7.54 0.25 -5.36
N THR A 66 6.68 0.42 -6.36
CA THR A 66 6.15 -0.71 -7.13
C THR A 66 7.27 -1.50 -7.79
N GLN A 67 8.22 -0.81 -8.43
CA GLN A 67 9.34 -1.46 -9.09
C GLN A 67 10.26 -2.16 -8.09
N GLU A 68 10.58 -1.51 -6.98
CA GLU A 68 11.44 -2.11 -5.94
C GLU A 68 10.83 -3.36 -5.31
N GLU A 69 9.52 -3.33 -5.02
CA GLU A 69 8.87 -4.42 -4.31
C GLU A 69 8.40 -5.56 -5.21
N THR A 70 8.15 -5.30 -6.49
CA THR A 70 7.53 -6.29 -7.38
C THR A 70 8.29 -6.59 -8.66
N GLY A 71 9.21 -5.72 -9.06
CA GLY A 71 9.90 -5.79 -10.36
C GLY A 71 9.10 -5.19 -11.53
N ILE A 72 7.89 -4.73 -11.29
CA ILE A 72 7.02 -4.17 -12.33
C ILE A 72 7.20 -2.64 -12.41
N THR A 73 7.45 -2.15 -13.62
CA THR A 73 7.38 -0.73 -13.93
C THR A 73 5.95 -0.39 -14.33
N CYS A 74 5.36 0.57 -13.63
CA CYS A 74 3.96 0.95 -13.87
C CYS A 74 3.84 2.43 -14.24
N GLU A 75 2.67 2.77 -14.78
CA GLU A 75 2.27 4.14 -15.06
C GLU A 75 1.01 4.45 -14.27
N VAL A 76 1.02 5.53 -13.49
CA VAL A 76 -0.13 5.96 -12.70
C VAL A 76 -1.24 6.42 -13.65
N THR A 77 -2.46 5.92 -13.43
CA THR A 77 -3.61 6.18 -14.28
C THR A 77 -4.74 6.95 -13.57
N GLY A 78 -4.75 6.98 -12.24
CA GLY A 78 -5.80 7.66 -11.51
C GLY A 78 -5.59 7.64 -10.01
N LEU A 79 -6.56 8.21 -9.30
CA LEU A 79 -6.55 8.35 -7.85
C LEU A 79 -7.74 7.56 -7.26
N VAL A 80 -7.45 6.65 -6.33
CA VAL A 80 -8.48 5.97 -5.54
C VAL A 80 -8.90 6.82 -4.36
N GLY A 81 -7.93 7.38 -3.64
CA GLY A 81 -8.24 8.22 -2.50
C GLY A 81 -7.04 8.67 -1.70
N ILE A 82 -7.32 9.48 -0.70
CA ILE A 82 -6.38 9.99 0.28
C ILE A 82 -6.82 9.47 1.65
N TYR A 83 -5.93 8.79 2.35
CA TYR A 83 -6.21 8.08 3.59
C TYR A 83 -5.34 8.66 4.70
N THR A 84 -5.95 9.45 5.57
CA THR A 84 -5.21 10.21 6.60
C THR A 84 -5.83 10.09 7.99
N SER A 85 -6.61 9.04 8.24
CA SER A 85 -7.28 8.87 9.52
C SER A 85 -6.30 8.91 10.70
N PRO A 86 -6.52 9.78 11.72
CA PRO A 86 -5.71 9.77 12.93
C PRO A 86 -5.92 8.51 13.78
N ARG A 87 -6.90 7.68 13.45
CA ARG A 87 -7.16 6.40 14.09
C ARG A 87 -6.31 5.28 13.52
N HIS A 88 -5.52 5.54 12.47
CA HIS A 88 -4.55 4.59 11.94
C HIS A 88 -3.16 5.11 12.24
N VAL A 89 -2.48 4.48 13.19
CA VAL A 89 -1.10 4.78 13.55
C VAL A 89 -0.24 3.53 13.47
N ILE A 90 1.02 3.71 13.14
CA ILE A 90 1.97 2.64 12.94
C ILE A 90 3.18 2.88 13.84
N LEU A 91 3.45 1.93 14.74
CA LEU A 91 4.64 1.95 15.57
C LEU A 91 5.75 1.17 14.87
N TYR A 92 6.91 1.80 14.76
CA TYR A 92 8.15 1.15 14.31
C TYR A 92 9.05 0.96 15.52
N THR A 93 9.26 -0.29 15.92
CA THR A 93 10.00 -0.59 17.16
C THR A 93 11.48 -0.31 17.04
N SER A 94 12.03 -0.23 15.82
CA SER A 94 13.45 0.03 15.59
C SER A 94 13.91 1.40 16.09
N ASN A 95 13.04 2.41 16.08
CA ASN A 95 13.41 3.78 16.43
C ASN A 95 12.35 4.51 17.27
N GLY A 96 11.25 3.83 17.64
CA GLY A 96 10.17 4.44 18.41
C GLY A 96 9.30 5.44 17.64
N GLU A 97 9.42 5.49 16.33
CA GLU A 97 8.54 6.33 15.52
C GLU A 97 7.11 5.80 15.61
N VAL A 98 6.16 6.71 15.89
CA VAL A 98 4.73 6.43 15.86
C VAL A 98 4.13 7.30 14.76
N ARG A 99 3.89 6.70 13.62
CA ARG A 99 3.49 7.40 12.41
C ARG A 99 1.97 7.40 12.27
N GLN A 100 1.37 8.60 12.18
CA GLN A 100 0.00 8.71 11.71
C GLN A 100 -0.02 8.43 10.21
N GLU A 101 -0.95 7.58 9.78
CA GLU A 101 -1.06 7.22 8.37
C GLU A 101 -1.38 8.44 7.50
N PHE A 102 -0.63 8.55 6.41
CA PHE A 102 -0.90 9.51 5.34
C PHE A 102 -0.57 8.78 4.03
N SER A 103 -1.60 8.22 3.40
CA SER A 103 -1.40 7.46 2.18
C SER A 103 -2.25 7.98 1.05
N ILE A 104 -1.63 8.16 -0.11
CA ILE A 104 -2.32 8.44 -1.37
C ILE A 104 -2.34 7.15 -2.15
N VAL A 105 -3.53 6.68 -2.51
CA VAL A 105 -3.71 5.41 -3.21
C VAL A 105 -4.04 5.68 -4.66
N PHE A 106 -3.16 5.20 -5.54
CA PHE A 106 -3.29 5.36 -6.98
C PHE A 106 -3.78 4.08 -7.65
N THR A 107 -4.40 4.23 -8.82
CA THR A 107 -4.46 3.17 -9.81
C THR A 107 -3.30 3.33 -10.78
N ALA A 108 -2.84 2.20 -11.33
CA ALA A 108 -1.77 2.18 -12.31
C ALA A 108 -1.93 1.00 -13.26
N ARG A 109 -1.23 1.04 -14.39
CA ARG A 109 -1.14 -0.07 -15.33
C ARG A 109 0.30 -0.52 -15.46
N PRO A 110 0.57 -1.81 -15.68
CA PRO A 110 1.93 -2.28 -15.93
C PRO A 110 2.40 -1.83 -17.32
N VAL A 111 3.67 -1.43 -17.40
CA VAL A 111 4.30 -1.01 -18.65
C VAL A 111 5.38 -2.02 -19.07
N SER A 112 6.18 -2.49 -18.11
CA SER A 112 7.28 -3.40 -18.36
C SER A 112 7.71 -4.08 -17.07
N GLY A 113 8.70 -4.95 -17.17
CA GLY A 113 9.29 -5.64 -16.02
C GLY A 113 8.74 -7.04 -15.82
N ARG A 114 9.29 -7.71 -14.83
CA ARG A 114 8.92 -9.09 -14.43
C ARG A 114 8.76 -9.15 -12.92
N LEU A 115 7.84 -9.99 -12.46
CA LEU A 115 7.65 -10.23 -11.03
C LEU A 115 8.95 -10.70 -10.39
N ARG A 116 9.35 -10.00 -9.32
CA ARG A 116 10.56 -10.27 -8.57
C ARG A 116 10.33 -9.92 -7.10
N ALA A 117 10.66 -10.86 -6.21
CA ALA A 117 10.61 -10.61 -4.77
C ALA A 117 11.70 -9.62 -4.36
N SER A 118 11.50 -8.96 -3.23
CA SER A 118 12.47 -8.08 -2.59
C SER A 118 12.73 -8.54 -1.15
N SER A 119 13.61 -7.83 -0.43
CA SER A 119 13.85 -8.11 0.99
C SER A 119 12.63 -7.81 1.87
N GLU A 120 11.76 -6.88 1.45
CA GLU A 120 10.58 -6.46 2.20
C GLU A 120 9.30 -7.15 1.75
N SER A 121 9.29 -7.72 0.55
CA SER A 121 8.13 -8.40 -0.01
C SER A 121 8.51 -9.72 -0.64
N ALA A 122 7.82 -10.77 -0.23
CA ALA A 122 7.86 -12.07 -0.86
C ALA A 122 6.66 -12.21 -1.80
N GLU A 123 6.78 -13.13 -2.77
CA GLU A 123 5.65 -13.59 -3.57
C GLU A 123 4.83 -12.48 -4.26
N PRO A 124 5.44 -11.56 -5.04
CA PRO A 124 4.62 -10.67 -5.85
C PRO A 124 3.80 -11.49 -6.84
N GLN A 125 2.49 -11.21 -6.92
CA GLN A 125 1.57 -11.98 -7.77
C GLN A 125 0.50 -11.09 -8.37
N TRP A 126 0.06 -11.46 -9.56
CA TRP A 126 -1.19 -10.96 -10.13
C TRP A 126 -2.34 -11.78 -9.57
N VAL A 127 -3.29 -11.14 -8.91
CA VAL A 127 -4.37 -11.81 -8.20
C VAL A 127 -5.72 -11.36 -8.71
N SER A 128 -6.59 -12.30 -9.08
CA SER A 128 -7.96 -12.00 -9.45
C SER A 128 -8.71 -11.40 -8.25
N PRO A 129 -9.53 -10.36 -8.45
CA PRO A 129 -10.39 -9.81 -7.40
C PRO A 129 -11.25 -10.85 -6.68
N VAL A 130 -11.62 -11.93 -7.35
CA VAL A 130 -12.43 -13.02 -6.78
C VAL A 130 -11.69 -13.75 -5.65
N VAL A 131 -10.37 -13.82 -5.73
CA VAL A 131 -9.51 -14.53 -4.75
C VAL A 131 -9.20 -13.65 -3.54
N ILE A 132 -9.18 -12.34 -3.71
CA ILE A 132 -8.72 -11.39 -2.68
C ILE A 132 -9.45 -11.52 -1.34
N PRO A 133 -10.79 -11.72 -1.28
CA PRO A 133 -11.48 -11.88 0.00
C PRO A 133 -10.95 -13.00 0.89
N GLY A 134 -10.35 -14.05 0.31
CA GLY A 134 -9.79 -15.17 1.05
C GLY A 134 -8.36 -14.97 1.54
N LEU A 135 -7.70 -13.86 1.19
CA LEU A 135 -6.33 -13.60 1.58
C LEU A 135 -6.24 -12.96 2.96
N GLN A 136 -5.18 -13.30 3.71
CA GLN A 136 -4.87 -12.62 4.97
C GLN A 136 -4.39 -11.20 4.64
N MET A 137 -5.09 -10.20 5.15
CA MET A 137 -4.86 -8.82 4.78
C MET A 137 -5.29 -7.87 5.89
N HIS A 138 -4.52 -6.79 6.11
CA HIS A 138 -4.91 -5.77 7.06
C HIS A 138 -6.21 -5.08 6.62
N PRO A 139 -7.14 -4.75 7.54
CA PRO A 139 -8.42 -4.11 7.19
C PRO A 139 -8.29 -2.82 6.38
N SER A 140 -7.29 -1.99 6.67
CA SER A 140 -7.04 -0.76 5.91
C SER A 140 -6.75 -1.04 4.44
N MET A 141 -6.03 -2.10 4.16
CA MET A 141 -5.69 -2.50 2.79
C MET A 141 -6.92 -3.05 2.06
N ARG A 142 -7.74 -3.85 2.75
CA ARG A 142 -9.01 -4.30 2.19
C ARG A 142 -9.92 -3.14 1.80
N GLN A 143 -9.98 -2.12 2.65
CA GLN A 143 -10.80 -0.93 2.39
C GLN A 143 -10.35 -0.24 1.10
N ARG A 144 -9.05 -0.06 0.92
CA ARG A 144 -8.48 0.61 -0.26
C ARG A 144 -8.81 -0.14 -1.54
N ILE A 145 -8.61 -1.46 -1.53
CA ILE A 145 -8.95 -2.31 -2.67
C ILE A 145 -10.44 -2.28 -2.94
N GLN A 146 -11.27 -2.33 -1.89
CA GLN A 146 -12.72 -2.29 -2.04
C GLN A 146 -13.19 -0.96 -2.65
N HIS A 147 -12.62 0.16 -2.22
CA HIS A 147 -12.92 1.47 -2.81
C HIS A 147 -12.60 1.50 -4.30
N TYR A 148 -11.49 0.86 -4.71
CA TYR A 148 -11.18 0.71 -6.13
C TYR A 148 -12.23 -0.16 -6.85
N LEU A 149 -12.57 -1.32 -6.28
CA LEU A 149 -13.53 -2.25 -6.89
C LEU A 149 -14.93 -1.67 -6.99
N ASP A 150 -15.31 -0.79 -6.07
CA ASP A 150 -16.61 -0.10 -6.08
C ASP A 150 -16.73 0.91 -7.23
N LYS A 151 -15.63 1.20 -7.93
CA LYS A 151 -15.58 2.16 -9.05
C LYS A 151 -16.25 3.49 -8.70
N ARG A 152 -15.84 4.06 -7.58
CA ARG A 152 -16.39 5.32 -7.09
C ARG A 152 -16.17 6.43 -8.12
N SER A 153 -17.17 7.28 -8.30
CA SER A 153 -17.07 8.44 -9.21
C SER A 153 -16.13 9.52 -8.68
N GLU A 154 -15.92 9.56 -7.36
CA GLU A 154 -15.03 10.51 -6.70
C GLU A 154 -14.04 9.77 -5.82
N PRO A 155 -12.81 10.31 -5.65
CA PRO A 155 -11.83 9.71 -4.73
C PRO A 155 -12.36 9.70 -3.29
N TRP A 156 -11.92 8.69 -2.53
CA TRP A 156 -12.15 8.64 -1.10
C TRP A 156 -11.30 9.70 -0.40
N LEU A 157 -11.89 10.41 0.55
CA LEU A 157 -11.21 11.40 1.39
C LEU A 157 -11.48 11.05 2.85
N GLY A 158 -10.45 10.55 3.58
CA GLY A 158 -10.70 10.17 4.97
C GLY A 158 -9.56 9.51 5.74
#